data_c712e963f485a86fc90839244f612980
#
_entry.id   c712e963f485a86fc90839244f612980
#
_cell.length_a   1.000
_cell.length_b   1.000
_cell.length_c   1.000
_cell.angle_alpha   90.00
_cell.angle_beta   90.00
_cell.angle_gamma   90.00
#
_symmetry.space_group_name_H-M   'P 1'
#
loop_
_entity.id
_entity.type
_entity.pdbx_description
1 polymer ?
#
loop_
_entity_poly.entity_id
_entity_poly.type
_entity_poly.pdbx_seq_one_letter_code
_entity_poly.pdbx_strand_id
1 'polypeptide(L)'
;MPRAILCANKYKKACLYLDEINALEPEVQKILNPVCDDRRMITANNRQFRLDEGCTLVVVASMNPSYYAGVNQLTEDMRSRFIGDVWSYPATSELKSLVDWTGIPDTVSQPLLQLVQDTHSSRVKGDVEYVLSPRDVVQFTDVYRMWASKNLDISLVLKRAIHTCLLVKYGDSTEREFVKTSAQDTFGVTL
;
A
#
# COMPACT_ATOMS: atom_id res chain seq x y z
N MET A 1 3.84 12.40 -17.47
CA MET A 1 2.99 11.99 -18.59
C MET A 1 3.59 12.23 -19.96
N PRO A 2 3.96 13.47 -20.42
CA PRO A 2 4.66 13.63 -21.69
C PRO A 2 5.87 12.72 -21.85
N ARG A 3 6.64 12.50 -20.78
CA ARG A 3 7.80 11.59 -20.79
C ARG A 3 7.45 10.15 -21.18
N ALA A 4 6.29 9.63 -20.72
CA ALA A 4 5.88 8.26 -21.07
C ALA A 4 5.62 8.12 -22.57
N ILE A 5 4.96 9.10 -23.19
CA ILE A 5 4.73 9.12 -24.64
C ILE A 5 6.06 9.24 -25.40
N LEU A 6 6.94 10.17 -24.97
CA LEU A 6 8.27 10.30 -25.58
C LEU A 6 9.11 9.03 -25.45
N CYS A 7 9.04 8.35 -24.31
CA CYS A 7 9.69 7.05 -24.12
C CYS A 7 9.10 5.99 -25.05
N ALA A 8 7.77 5.93 -25.17
CA ALA A 8 7.11 4.98 -26.06
C ALA A 8 7.51 5.23 -27.52
N ASN A 9 7.56 6.48 -27.96
CA ASN A 9 7.98 6.84 -29.31
C ASN A 9 9.44 6.47 -29.58
N LYS A 10 10.33 6.72 -28.58
CA LYS A 10 11.77 6.40 -28.71
C LYS A 10 12.04 4.89 -28.69
N TYR A 11 11.39 4.14 -27.79
CA TYR A 11 11.71 2.74 -27.54
C TYR A 11 10.64 1.77 -28.08
N LYS A 12 9.64 2.28 -28.81
CA LYS A 12 8.52 1.57 -29.40
C LYS A 12 7.50 1.06 -28.37
N LYS A 13 7.88 0.91 -27.11
CA LYS A 13 7.00 0.47 -26.02
C LYS A 13 7.34 1.21 -24.74
N ALA A 14 6.32 1.60 -23.97
CA ALA A 14 6.46 2.11 -22.61
C ALA A 14 5.25 1.71 -21.76
N CYS A 15 5.43 1.72 -20.43
CA CYS A 15 4.37 1.60 -19.46
C CYS A 15 4.31 2.90 -18.65
N LEU A 16 3.10 3.43 -18.47
CA LEU A 16 2.80 4.51 -17.55
C LEU A 16 2.06 3.93 -16.37
N TYR A 17 2.66 3.95 -15.19
CA TYR A 17 2.00 3.57 -13.94
C TYR A 17 1.51 4.81 -13.22
N LEU A 18 0.23 4.81 -12.86
CA LEU A 18 -0.45 5.86 -12.12
C LEU A 18 -0.84 5.31 -10.75
N ASP A 19 -0.06 5.65 -9.74
CA ASP A 19 -0.36 5.23 -8.36
C ASP A 19 -1.45 6.11 -7.78
N GLU A 20 -2.39 5.49 -7.06
CA GLU A 20 -3.52 6.16 -6.40
C GLU A 20 -4.28 7.12 -7.32
N ILE A 21 -4.65 6.66 -8.51
CA ILE A 21 -5.29 7.51 -9.53
C ILE A 21 -6.55 8.21 -9.00
N ASN A 22 -7.24 7.64 -8.04
CA ASN A 22 -8.43 8.20 -7.41
C ASN A 22 -8.12 9.22 -6.29
N ALA A 23 -6.85 9.48 -5.97
CA ALA A 23 -6.47 10.65 -5.19
C ALA A 23 -6.54 11.96 -6.01
N LEU A 24 -6.61 11.83 -7.35
CA LEU A 24 -6.70 12.98 -8.24
C LEU A 24 -8.12 13.58 -8.24
N GLU A 25 -8.19 14.90 -8.24
CA GLU A 25 -9.45 15.62 -8.46
C GLU A 25 -10.07 15.26 -9.81
N PRO A 26 -11.42 15.26 -9.92
CA PRO A 26 -12.13 14.90 -11.16
C PRO A 26 -11.70 15.69 -12.40
N GLU A 27 -11.35 16.96 -12.22
CA GLU A 27 -10.86 17.82 -13.30
C GLU A 27 -9.50 17.36 -13.82
N VAL A 28 -8.63 16.90 -12.92
CA VAL A 28 -7.31 16.35 -13.29
C VAL A 28 -7.46 15.00 -13.97
N GLN A 29 -8.39 14.15 -13.50
CA GLN A 29 -8.71 12.89 -14.17
C GLN A 29 -9.11 13.11 -15.63
N LYS A 30 -9.90 14.15 -15.95
CA LYS A 30 -10.30 14.49 -17.33
C LYS A 30 -9.10 14.81 -18.23
N ILE A 31 -8.03 15.39 -17.69
CA ILE A 31 -6.82 15.69 -18.45
C ILE A 31 -6.10 14.38 -18.89
N LEU A 32 -6.32 13.28 -18.17
CA LEU A 32 -5.75 11.97 -18.48
C LEU A 32 -6.50 11.21 -19.57
N ASN A 33 -7.80 11.52 -19.77
CA ASN A 33 -8.63 10.81 -20.72
C ASN A 33 -7.99 10.64 -22.10
N PRO A 34 -7.40 11.69 -22.73
CA PRO A 34 -6.79 11.53 -24.06
C PRO A 34 -5.55 10.61 -24.10
N VAL A 35 -4.91 10.37 -22.97
CA VAL A 35 -3.80 9.39 -22.88
C VAL A 35 -4.33 7.98 -22.83
N CYS A 36 -5.47 7.79 -22.16
CA CYS A 36 -6.07 6.48 -21.88
C CYS A 36 -7.02 6.00 -22.99
N ASP A 37 -7.39 6.87 -23.95
CA ASP A 37 -8.25 6.51 -25.08
C ASP A 37 -7.49 6.45 -26.42
N ASP A 38 -8.22 6.26 -27.50
CA ASP A 38 -7.65 6.09 -28.88
C ASP A 38 -6.85 7.29 -29.37
N ARG A 39 -7.02 8.46 -28.77
CA ARG A 39 -6.25 9.66 -29.12
C ARG A 39 -4.78 9.54 -28.76
N ARG A 40 -4.45 8.79 -27.69
CA ARG A 40 -3.08 8.52 -27.21
C ARG A 40 -2.21 9.77 -27.18
N MET A 41 -2.72 10.85 -26.58
CA MET A 41 -2.04 12.15 -26.57
C MET A 41 -2.27 12.91 -25.29
N ILE A 42 -1.40 13.88 -25.00
CA ILE A 42 -1.57 14.84 -23.93
C ILE A 42 -1.06 16.21 -24.36
N THR A 43 -1.75 17.26 -23.93
CA THR A 43 -1.28 18.65 -24.07
C THR A 43 -0.67 19.10 -22.74
N ALA A 44 0.57 19.55 -22.77
CA ALA A 44 1.26 20.13 -21.62
C ALA A 44 2.12 21.30 -22.08
N ASN A 45 2.09 22.42 -21.33
CA ASN A 45 2.84 23.64 -21.63
C ASN A 45 2.62 24.13 -23.08
N ASN A 46 1.36 24.17 -23.53
CA ASN A 46 0.95 24.54 -24.90
C ASN A 46 1.58 23.68 -26.01
N ARG A 47 2.10 22.50 -25.68
CA ARG A 47 2.61 21.53 -26.63
C ARG A 47 1.81 20.25 -26.55
N GLN A 48 1.54 19.67 -27.72
CA GLN A 48 0.86 18.39 -27.85
C GLN A 48 1.89 17.28 -28.01
N PHE A 49 1.76 16.24 -27.18
CA PHE A 49 2.57 15.02 -27.23
C PHE A 49 1.63 13.90 -27.65
N ARG A 50 1.93 13.23 -28.73
CA ARG A 50 1.14 12.15 -29.30
C ARG A 50 1.98 10.89 -29.44
N LEU A 51 1.34 9.75 -29.27
CA LEU A 51 1.96 8.45 -29.54
C LEU A 51 2.08 8.27 -31.05
N ASP A 52 3.29 7.94 -31.51
CA ASP A 52 3.56 7.69 -32.94
C ASP A 52 2.94 6.35 -33.36
N GLU A 53 2.66 6.24 -34.64
CA GLU A 53 2.14 5.00 -35.24
C GLU A 53 3.14 3.85 -35.03
N GLY A 54 2.62 2.66 -34.71
CA GLY A 54 3.43 1.48 -34.43
C GLY A 54 4.10 1.50 -33.04
N CYS A 55 3.86 2.52 -32.20
CA CYS A 55 4.32 2.56 -30.81
C CYS A 55 3.22 2.13 -29.84
N THR A 56 3.59 1.58 -28.71
CA THR A 56 2.65 1.10 -27.68
C THR A 56 2.89 1.82 -26.34
N LEU A 57 1.84 2.39 -25.78
CA LEU A 57 1.83 2.88 -24.41
C LEU A 57 0.77 2.09 -23.61
N VAL A 58 1.22 1.31 -22.63
CA VAL A 58 0.34 0.67 -21.66
C VAL A 58 0.16 1.60 -20.48
N VAL A 59 -1.08 1.83 -20.06
CA VAL A 59 -1.38 2.61 -18.86
C VAL A 59 -1.92 1.65 -17.80
N VAL A 60 -1.24 1.60 -16.66
CA VAL A 60 -1.62 0.81 -15.49
C VAL A 60 -1.90 1.79 -14.36
N ALA A 61 -2.96 1.56 -13.61
CA ALA A 61 -3.32 2.40 -12.48
C ALA A 61 -3.66 1.56 -11.25
N SER A 62 -3.26 2.04 -10.08
CA SER A 62 -3.76 1.55 -8.79
C SER A 62 -4.76 2.54 -8.21
N MET A 63 -5.67 2.06 -7.38
CA MET A 63 -6.56 2.90 -6.61
C MET A 63 -6.92 2.24 -5.29
N ASN A 64 -7.13 3.05 -4.27
CA ASN A 64 -7.67 2.59 -3.00
C ASN A 64 -9.21 2.48 -3.10
N PRO A 65 -9.83 1.55 -2.34
CA PRO A 65 -11.28 1.49 -2.25
C PRO A 65 -11.90 2.82 -1.79
N SER A 66 -13.11 3.12 -2.27
CA SER A 66 -13.79 4.41 -2.04
C SER A 66 -14.15 4.69 -0.58
N TYR A 67 -14.07 3.69 0.30
CA TYR A 67 -14.30 3.89 1.75
C TYR A 67 -13.07 4.40 2.52
N TYR A 68 -11.91 4.54 1.86
CA TYR A 68 -10.76 5.21 2.47
C TYR A 68 -10.93 6.73 2.42
N ALA A 69 -10.55 7.41 3.52
CA ALA A 69 -10.56 8.86 3.58
C ALA A 69 -9.59 9.48 2.57
N GLY A 70 -9.98 10.60 1.97
CA GLY A 70 -9.12 11.36 1.05
C GLY A 70 -9.03 10.81 -0.38
N VAL A 71 -9.90 9.85 -0.76
CA VAL A 71 -9.98 9.36 -2.15
C VAL A 71 -11.27 9.83 -2.81
N ASN A 72 -11.17 10.17 -4.09
CA ASN A 72 -12.30 10.49 -4.94
C ASN A 72 -12.80 9.23 -5.67
N GLN A 73 -14.00 9.28 -6.21
CA GLN A 73 -14.42 8.27 -7.18
C GLN A 73 -13.81 8.57 -8.54
N LEU A 74 -13.44 7.54 -9.28
CA LEU A 74 -13.10 7.72 -10.69
C LEU A 74 -14.32 8.24 -11.44
N THR A 75 -14.12 9.24 -12.30
CA THR A 75 -15.16 9.69 -13.21
C THR A 75 -15.62 8.54 -14.09
N GLU A 76 -16.88 8.55 -14.53
CA GLU A 76 -17.43 7.51 -15.39
C GLU A 76 -16.61 7.34 -16.68
N ASP A 77 -16.20 8.46 -17.28
CA ASP A 77 -15.31 8.48 -18.43
C ASP A 77 -13.97 7.78 -18.19
N MET A 78 -13.35 8.01 -17.04
CA MET A 78 -12.07 7.37 -16.70
C MET A 78 -12.29 5.89 -16.44
N ARG A 79 -13.35 5.53 -15.70
CA ARG A 79 -13.68 4.15 -15.35
C ARG A 79 -13.91 3.27 -16.58
N SER A 80 -14.57 3.80 -17.62
CA SER A 80 -14.85 3.07 -18.87
C SER A 80 -13.60 2.73 -19.70
N ARG A 81 -12.43 3.35 -19.40
CA ARG A 81 -11.19 3.17 -20.14
C ARG A 81 -10.26 2.11 -19.56
N PHE A 82 -10.57 1.62 -18.36
CA PHE A 82 -9.77 0.61 -17.68
C PHE A 82 -10.53 -0.70 -17.53
N ILE A 83 -9.79 -1.79 -17.64
CA ILE A 83 -10.22 -3.10 -17.14
C ILE A 83 -9.60 -3.23 -15.76
N GLY A 84 -10.41 -3.53 -14.75
CA GLY A 84 -9.97 -3.58 -13.35
C GLY A 84 -10.13 -4.95 -12.73
N ASP A 85 -9.29 -5.21 -11.74
CA ASP A 85 -9.41 -6.34 -10.83
C ASP A 85 -9.26 -5.84 -9.39
N VAL A 86 -9.84 -6.57 -8.43
CA VAL A 86 -9.83 -6.21 -7.01
C VAL A 86 -8.87 -7.13 -6.27
N TRP A 87 -7.88 -6.53 -5.62
CA TRP A 87 -6.90 -7.24 -4.83
C TRP A 87 -7.22 -7.08 -3.35
N SER A 88 -7.42 -8.19 -2.68
CA SER A 88 -7.59 -8.23 -1.23
C SER A 88 -6.26 -8.21 -0.51
N TYR A 89 -6.27 -7.95 0.79
CA TYR A 89 -5.11 -8.22 1.62
C TYR A 89 -4.72 -9.69 1.51
N PRO A 90 -3.41 -10.00 1.52
CA PRO A 90 -2.93 -11.37 1.43
C PRO A 90 -3.41 -12.20 2.62
N ALA A 91 -3.64 -13.48 2.38
CA ALA A 91 -3.97 -14.43 3.45
C ALA A 91 -2.79 -14.58 4.43
N THR A 92 -3.06 -15.02 5.66
CA THR A 92 -2.01 -15.21 6.69
C THR A 92 -0.88 -16.14 6.23
N SER A 93 -1.20 -17.17 5.41
CA SER A 93 -0.19 -18.06 4.84
C SER A 93 0.76 -17.37 3.86
N GLU A 94 0.25 -16.41 3.08
CA GLU A 94 1.06 -15.62 2.14
C GLU A 94 1.91 -14.60 2.91
N LEU A 95 1.34 -13.96 3.94
CA LEU A 95 2.10 -13.10 4.85
C LEU A 95 3.20 -13.88 5.58
N LYS A 96 2.94 -15.14 5.96
CA LYS A 96 3.96 -16.00 6.57
C LYS A 96 5.16 -16.16 5.63
N SER A 97 4.94 -16.44 4.35
CA SER A 97 6.02 -16.54 3.37
C SER A 97 6.84 -15.25 3.26
N LEU A 98 6.20 -14.08 3.35
CA LEU A 98 6.88 -12.78 3.38
C LEU A 98 7.74 -12.64 4.63
N VAL A 99 7.21 -13.02 5.79
CA VAL A 99 7.93 -12.93 7.08
C VAL A 99 9.09 -13.92 7.13
N ASP A 100 8.89 -15.16 6.68
CA ASP A 100 9.93 -16.20 6.62
C ASP A 100 11.13 -15.74 5.77
N TRP A 101 10.88 -15.03 4.67
CA TRP A 101 11.93 -14.43 3.85
C TRP A 101 12.78 -13.40 4.62
N THR A 102 12.25 -12.73 5.64
CA THR A 102 12.99 -11.75 6.43
C THR A 102 13.95 -12.38 7.43
N GLY A 103 13.81 -13.67 7.73
CA GLY A 103 14.69 -14.43 8.62
C GLY A 103 14.55 -14.09 10.12
N ILE A 104 13.42 -13.51 10.54
CA ILE A 104 13.14 -13.33 11.98
C ILE A 104 12.69 -14.67 12.59
N PRO A 105 12.95 -14.93 13.89
CA PRO A 105 12.60 -16.19 14.52
C PRO A 105 11.08 -16.38 14.64
N ASP A 106 10.62 -17.63 14.62
CA ASP A 106 9.20 -17.99 14.73
C ASP A 106 8.56 -17.46 16.02
N THR A 107 9.31 -17.34 17.09
CA THR A 107 8.87 -16.74 18.36
C THR A 107 8.45 -15.26 18.24
N VAL A 108 8.81 -14.61 17.14
CA VAL A 108 8.45 -13.22 16.81
C VAL A 108 7.48 -13.17 15.63
N SER A 109 7.69 -14.03 14.62
CA SER A 109 6.89 -14.04 13.41
C SER A 109 5.44 -14.46 13.66
N GLN A 110 5.23 -15.50 14.47
CA GLN A 110 3.90 -16.00 14.79
C GLN A 110 3.04 -14.96 15.55
N PRO A 111 3.54 -14.33 16.64
CA PRO A 111 2.84 -13.23 17.30
C PRO A 111 2.51 -12.06 16.37
N LEU A 112 3.43 -11.70 15.47
CA LEU A 112 3.22 -10.62 14.51
C LEU A 112 2.06 -10.94 13.55
N LEU A 113 2.04 -12.14 12.99
CA LEU A 113 0.98 -12.59 12.08
C LEU A 113 -0.37 -12.69 12.79
N GLN A 114 -0.38 -13.13 14.05
CA GLN A 114 -1.59 -13.16 14.86
C GLN A 114 -2.13 -11.74 15.09
N LEU A 115 -1.26 -10.80 15.46
CA LEU A 115 -1.66 -9.41 15.66
C LEU A 115 -2.22 -8.77 14.37
N VAL A 116 -1.63 -9.07 13.21
CA VAL A 116 -2.19 -8.64 11.90
C VAL A 116 -3.61 -9.19 11.74
N GLN A 117 -3.82 -10.47 11.98
CA GLN A 117 -5.13 -11.11 11.87
C GLN A 117 -6.15 -10.51 12.84
N ASP A 118 -5.73 -10.19 14.06
CA ASP A 118 -6.58 -9.57 15.08
C ASP A 118 -7.04 -8.19 14.61
N THR A 119 -6.16 -7.35 14.06
CA THR A 119 -6.54 -6.03 13.53
C THR A 119 -7.52 -6.14 12.36
N HIS A 120 -7.35 -7.11 11.46
CA HIS A 120 -8.28 -7.35 10.36
C HIS A 120 -9.65 -7.80 10.85
N SER A 121 -9.68 -8.70 11.85
CA SER A 121 -10.93 -9.19 12.46
C SER A 121 -11.68 -8.08 13.20
N SER A 122 -10.94 -7.22 13.89
CA SER A 122 -11.49 -6.08 14.65
C SER A 122 -12.01 -4.97 13.75
N ARG A 123 -11.41 -4.77 12.57
CA ARG A 123 -11.95 -3.84 11.57
C ARG A 123 -13.33 -4.28 11.09
N VAL A 124 -13.53 -5.57 10.87
CA VAL A 124 -14.85 -6.10 10.46
C VAL A 124 -15.91 -5.83 11.54
N LYS A 125 -15.50 -5.80 12.82
CA LYS A 125 -16.39 -5.47 13.96
C LYS A 125 -16.57 -3.97 14.17
N GLY A 126 -15.73 -3.14 13.56
CA GLY A 126 -15.74 -1.69 13.72
C GLY A 126 -14.92 -1.18 14.92
N ASP A 127 -14.09 -2.03 15.53
CA ASP A 127 -13.27 -1.68 16.70
C ASP A 127 -12.02 -0.88 16.33
N VAL A 128 -11.52 -1.05 15.10
CA VAL A 128 -10.34 -0.31 14.56
C VAL A 128 -10.59 0.11 13.12
N GLU A 129 -10.09 1.28 12.75
CA GLU A 129 -10.10 1.76 11.35
C GLU A 129 -8.86 1.31 10.59
N TYR A 130 -7.69 1.37 11.22
CA TYR A 130 -6.44 1.00 10.59
C TYR A 130 -6.12 -0.47 10.82
N VAL A 131 -5.89 -1.22 9.73
CA VAL A 131 -5.43 -2.61 9.77
C VAL A 131 -3.95 -2.68 9.42
N LEU A 132 -3.21 -3.54 10.09
CA LEU A 132 -1.82 -3.76 9.79
C LEU A 132 -1.66 -4.39 8.41
N SER A 133 -0.92 -3.71 7.55
CA SER A 133 -0.67 -4.07 6.17
C SER A 133 0.60 -4.91 6.00
N PRO A 134 0.82 -5.56 4.84
CA PRO A 134 2.11 -6.19 4.54
C PRO A 134 3.31 -5.24 4.67
N ARG A 135 3.12 -3.95 4.39
CA ARG A 135 4.15 -2.93 4.57
C ARG A 135 4.54 -2.77 6.04
N ASP A 136 3.54 -2.78 6.94
CA ASP A 136 3.80 -2.68 8.39
C ASP A 136 4.55 -3.90 8.90
N VAL A 137 4.22 -5.09 8.37
CA VAL A 137 4.93 -6.33 8.67
C VAL A 137 6.40 -6.21 8.28
N VAL A 138 6.70 -5.76 7.05
CA VAL A 138 8.08 -5.56 6.60
C VAL A 138 8.81 -4.52 7.46
N GLN A 139 8.18 -3.37 7.72
CA GLN A 139 8.77 -2.33 8.58
C GLN A 139 9.09 -2.85 9.98
N PHE A 140 8.17 -3.62 10.57
CA PHE A 140 8.42 -4.24 11.87
C PHE A 140 9.61 -5.18 11.84
N THR A 141 9.68 -6.07 10.84
CA THR A 141 10.79 -7.04 10.74
C THR A 141 12.14 -6.35 10.55
N ASP A 142 12.20 -5.28 9.77
CA ASP A 142 13.42 -4.51 9.56
C ASP A 142 13.87 -3.81 10.84
N VAL A 143 12.96 -3.17 11.55
CA VAL A 143 13.25 -2.50 12.83
C VAL A 143 13.64 -3.52 13.90
N TYR A 144 12.92 -4.65 14.00
CA TYR A 144 13.27 -5.73 14.90
C TYR A 144 14.72 -6.21 14.65
N ARG A 145 15.09 -6.53 13.41
CA ARG A 145 16.43 -6.99 13.03
C ARG A 145 17.50 -5.95 13.36
N MET A 146 17.23 -4.67 13.08
CA MET A 146 18.13 -3.56 13.39
C MET A 146 18.45 -3.48 14.90
N TRP A 147 17.43 -3.65 15.76
CA TRP A 147 17.63 -3.60 17.20
C TRP A 147 18.22 -4.91 17.76
N ALA A 148 17.79 -6.05 17.25
CA ALA A 148 18.32 -7.37 17.65
C ALA A 148 19.84 -7.49 17.38
N SER A 149 20.34 -6.89 16.30
CA SER A 149 21.78 -6.88 15.99
C SER A 149 22.64 -6.13 17.01
N LYS A 150 22.03 -5.37 17.94
CA LYS A 150 22.75 -4.60 18.97
C LYS A 150 22.95 -5.36 20.29
N ASN A 151 22.65 -6.66 20.33
CA ASN A 151 22.75 -7.50 21.54
C ASN A 151 21.96 -6.92 22.75
N LEU A 152 20.81 -6.31 22.49
CA LEU A 152 19.89 -5.83 23.51
C LEU A 152 19.00 -6.97 24.00
N ASP A 153 18.42 -6.77 25.19
CA ASP A 153 17.39 -7.66 25.70
C ASP A 153 16.22 -7.78 24.70
N ILE A 154 15.75 -9.00 24.45
CA ILE A 154 14.74 -9.30 23.44
C ILE A 154 13.40 -8.59 23.75
N SER A 155 13.05 -8.48 25.04
CA SER A 155 11.84 -7.78 25.47
C SER A 155 11.92 -6.28 25.12
N LEU A 156 13.09 -5.67 25.32
CA LEU A 156 13.31 -4.26 24.94
C LEU A 156 13.26 -4.07 23.42
N VAL A 157 13.84 -5.00 22.65
CA VAL A 157 13.78 -4.97 21.18
C VAL A 157 12.34 -5.05 20.70
N LEU A 158 11.53 -5.98 21.22
CA LEU A 158 10.14 -6.14 20.89
C LEU A 158 9.31 -4.90 21.24
N LYS A 159 9.46 -4.39 22.47
CA LYS A 159 8.75 -3.16 22.89
C LYS A 159 9.02 -1.98 21.94
N ARG A 160 10.27 -1.78 21.56
CA ARG A 160 10.64 -0.71 20.62
C ARG A 160 10.04 -0.93 19.25
N ALA A 161 10.15 -2.14 18.69
CA ALA A 161 9.59 -2.45 17.37
C ALA A 161 8.05 -2.30 17.34
N ILE A 162 7.36 -2.82 18.36
CA ILE A 162 5.90 -2.70 18.50
C ILE A 162 5.52 -1.22 18.58
N HIS A 163 6.15 -0.46 19.46
CA HIS A 163 5.81 0.95 19.65
C HIS A 163 6.05 1.78 18.38
N THR A 164 7.22 1.64 17.74
CA THR A 164 7.63 2.50 16.62
C THR A 164 7.00 2.11 15.29
N CYS A 165 6.67 0.83 15.08
CA CYS A 165 6.14 0.36 13.80
C CYS A 165 4.64 0.11 13.81
N LEU A 166 4.07 -0.26 14.95
CA LEU A 166 2.68 -0.67 15.05
C LEU A 166 1.84 0.39 15.78
N LEU A 167 2.11 0.65 17.07
CA LEU A 167 1.27 1.53 17.88
C LEU A 167 1.25 2.98 17.42
N VAL A 168 2.31 3.47 16.81
CA VAL A 168 2.39 4.85 16.27
C VAL A 168 1.38 5.09 15.13
N LYS A 169 0.88 4.03 14.49
CA LYS A 169 -0.08 4.11 13.37
C LYS A 169 -1.50 4.50 13.84
N TYR A 170 -1.80 4.28 15.12
CA TYR A 170 -3.11 4.54 15.69
C TYR A 170 -3.15 5.92 16.34
N GLY A 171 -3.89 6.84 15.72
CA GLY A 171 -4.10 8.19 16.22
C GLY A 171 -5.10 8.24 17.38
N ASP A 172 -6.16 7.43 17.28
CA ASP A 172 -7.17 7.31 18.32
C ASP A 172 -6.65 6.54 19.53
N SER A 173 -6.97 7.02 20.74
CA SER A 173 -6.49 6.42 21.99
C SER A 173 -7.11 5.06 22.27
N THR A 174 -8.37 4.86 21.88
CA THR A 174 -9.12 3.62 22.11
C THR A 174 -8.58 2.52 21.21
N GLU A 175 -8.42 2.80 19.93
CA GLU A 175 -7.79 1.88 18.98
C GLU A 175 -6.36 1.51 19.38
N ARG A 176 -5.60 2.51 19.80
CA ARG A 176 -4.21 2.30 20.24
C ARG A 176 -4.13 1.38 21.46
N GLU A 177 -5.01 1.57 22.47
CA GLU A 177 -5.03 0.72 23.66
C GLU A 177 -5.50 -0.69 23.33
N PHE A 178 -6.46 -0.84 22.43
CA PHE A 178 -6.88 -2.15 21.92
C PHE A 178 -5.70 -2.91 21.30
N VAL A 179 -5.00 -2.27 20.33
CA VAL A 179 -3.87 -2.89 19.64
C VAL A 179 -2.69 -3.14 20.58
N LYS A 180 -2.46 -2.27 21.56
CA LYS A 180 -1.44 -2.45 22.59
C LYS A 180 -1.75 -3.69 23.45
N THR A 181 -3.00 -3.85 23.90
CA THR A 181 -3.42 -5.03 24.67
C THR A 181 -3.25 -6.29 23.84
N SER A 182 -3.75 -6.31 22.60
CA SER A 182 -3.56 -7.45 21.69
C SER A 182 -2.08 -7.78 21.45
N ALA A 183 -1.21 -6.76 21.29
CA ALA A 183 0.21 -6.96 21.15
C ALA A 183 0.87 -7.50 22.42
N GLN A 184 0.44 -7.06 23.63
CA GLN A 184 0.93 -7.60 24.89
C GLN A 184 0.58 -9.08 25.03
N ASP A 185 -0.66 -9.45 24.69
CA ASP A 185 -1.15 -10.81 24.78
C ASP A 185 -0.46 -11.75 23.79
N THR A 186 -0.24 -11.29 22.54
CA THR A 186 0.37 -12.10 21.49
C THR A 186 1.88 -12.26 21.65
N PHE A 187 2.60 -11.19 22.01
CA PHE A 187 4.04 -11.21 22.16
C PHE A 187 4.52 -11.58 23.58
N GLY A 188 3.62 -11.61 24.57
CA GLY A 188 3.97 -11.89 25.96
C GLY A 188 4.88 -10.81 26.58
N VAL A 189 4.76 -9.56 26.17
CA VAL A 189 5.59 -8.44 26.66
C VAL A 189 4.70 -7.34 27.25
N THR A 190 5.10 -6.75 28.36
CA THR A 190 4.43 -5.57 28.94
C THR A 190 4.87 -4.31 28.19
N LEU A 191 3.99 -3.61 27.51
CA LEU A 191 4.26 -2.41 26.71
C LEU A 191 4.06 -1.11 27.49
#